data_7754f83837abd06195d606b4a05e7d05
#
_entry.id   7754f83837abd06195d606b4a05e7d05
#
_cell.length_a   1.000
_cell.length_b   1.000
_cell.length_c   1.000
_cell.angle_alpha   90.00
_cell.angle_beta   90.00
_cell.angle_gamma   90.00
#
_symmetry.space_group_name_H-M   'P 1'
#
loop_
_entity.id
_entity.type
_entity.pdbx_description
1 polymer ?
#
loop_
_entity_poly.entity_id
_entity_poly.type
_entity_poly.pdbx_seq_one_letter_code
_entity_poly.pdbx_strand_id
1 'polypeptide(L)'
;LPQYRGECFLGIDAGSTTTKVALIGSDGQLLFSYYANNQGNPIRTAMEAMARLRDELPEGARIARSCSTGYGESLLKSAFCLDEGEVETIAHCTAAAFFDPEVDCVLDIGGQDMKCVKLKNGSVDTILLNEACSSGCGSFIENFANSLGYSAEGFAKEALFAKNPIDLGTRCTVFMNSNVKQAQKEGATVQDISAGLAYSVIKNALYKVIKLADPAE
;
A
#
# COMPACT_ATOMS: atom_id res chain seq x y z
N LEU A 1 22.69 2.25 8.77
CA LEU A 1 23.41 1.27 7.93
C LEU A 1 24.90 1.15 8.22
N PRO A 2 25.68 2.21 8.50
CA PRO A 2 27.16 2.13 8.53
C PRO A 2 27.77 1.14 9.52
N GLN A 3 27.02 0.56 10.42
CA GLN A 3 27.54 -0.32 11.48
C GLN A 3 27.02 -1.77 11.46
N TYR A 4 26.07 -2.10 10.55
CA TYR A 4 25.52 -3.46 10.49
C TYR A 4 26.55 -4.45 9.91
N ARG A 5 26.70 -5.60 10.54
CA ARG A 5 27.53 -6.71 10.05
C ARG A 5 26.75 -8.01 10.17
N GLY A 6 26.79 -8.84 9.14
CA GLY A 6 26.14 -10.13 9.14
C GLY A 6 25.21 -10.34 7.95
N GLU A 7 24.38 -11.33 8.06
CA GLU A 7 23.42 -11.70 7.03
C GLU A 7 22.20 -10.77 7.03
N CYS A 8 21.80 -10.37 5.85
CA CYS A 8 20.58 -9.59 5.63
C CYS A 8 19.76 -10.16 4.49
N PHE A 9 18.50 -9.75 4.41
CA PHE A 9 17.53 -10.28 3.48
C PHE A 9 16.92 -9.14 2.68
N LEU A 10 16.90 -9.31 1.36
CA LEU A 10 16.39 -8.32 0.41
C LEU A 10 14.98 -8.68 -0.02
N GLY A 11 14.05 -7.74 0.12
CA GLY A 11 12.69 -7.83 -0.41
C GLY A 11 12.42 -6.74 -1.45
N ILE A 12 11.78 -7.09 -2.57
CA ILE A 12 11.36 -6.15 -3.61
C ILE A 12 9.87 -6.37 -3.89
N ASP A 13 9.06 -5.36 -3.65
CA ASP A 13 7.64 -5.36 -4.02
C ASP A 13 7.43 -4.48 -5.25
N ALA A 14 7.06 -5.10 -6.37
CA ALA A 14 6.72 -4.42 -7.61
C ALA A 14 5.21 -4.37 -7.81
N GLY A 15 4.57 -3.42 -7.18
CA GLY A 15 3.16 -3.15 -7.40
C GLY A 15 2.86 -2.53 -8.78
N SER A 16 1.58 -2.39 -9.10
CA SER A 16 1.13 -1.81 -10.38
C SER A 16 1.54 -0.34 -10.56
N THR A 17 1.64 0.41 -9.47
CA THR A 17 1.94 1.86 -9.49
C THR A 17 3.24 2.22 -8.79
N THR A 18 3.67 1.43 -7.82
CA THR A 18 4.82 1.72 -6.97
C THR A 18 5.75 0.53 -6.87
N THR A 19 7.04 0.80 -6.67
CA THR A 19 8.04 -0.21 -6.33
C THR A 19 8.66 0.14 -4.98
N LYS A 20 8.77 -0.88 -4.12
CA LYS A 20 9.38 -0.76 -2.80
C LYS A 20 10.52 -1.75 -2.70
N VAL A 21 11.58 -1.36 -2.00
CA VAL A 21 12.71 -2.23 -1.68
C VAL A 21 13.00 -2.11 -0.20
N ALA A 22 13.17 -3.23 0.45
CA ALA A 22 13.54 -3.30 1.85
C ALA A 22 14.72 -4.26 2.04
N LEU A 23 15.65 -3.86 2.90
CA LEU A 23 16.70 -4.73 3.41
C LEU A 23 16.49 -4.87 4.91
N ILE A 24 16.39 -6.11 5.40
CA ILE A 24 16.24 -6.41 6.81
C ILE A 24 17.42 -7.24 7.33
N GLY A 25 17.80 -7.02 8.56
CA GLY A 25 18.79 -7.83 9.26
C GLY A 25 18.21 -9.18 9.69
N SER A 26 19.07 -10.07 10.17
CA SER A 26 18.67 -11.40 10.68
C SER A 26 17.78 -11.34 11.94
N ASP A 27 17.76 -10.19 12.62
CA ASP A 27 16.89 -9.89 13.77
C ASP A 27 15.58 -9.19 13.38
N GLY A 28 15.34 -9.01 12.07
CA GLY A 28 14.17 -8.28 11.55
C GLY A 28 14.29 -6.77 11.54
N GLN A 29 15.46 -6.20 11.95
CA GLN A 29 15.67 -4.77 11.88
C GLN A 29 15.65 -4.27 10.44
N LEU A 30 14.88 -3.21 10.16
CA LEU A 30 14.89 -2.55 8.86
C LEU A 30 16.21 -1.76 8.69
N LEU A 31 17.03 -2.18 7.74
CA LEU A 31 18.33 -1.59 7.46
C LEU A 31 18.27 -0.55 6.33
N PHE A 32 17.45 -0.80 5.33
CA PHE A 32 17.25 0.07 4.18
C PHE A 32 15.80 0.00 3.72
N SER A 33 15.26 1.12 3.27
CA SER A 33 13.96 1.17 2.62
C SER A 33 13.96 2.15 1.46
N TYR A 34 13.26 1.77 0.42
CA TYR A 34 13.02 2.60 -0.75
C TYR A 34 11.57 2.48 -1.18
N TYR A 35 10.96 3.60 -1.52
CA TYR A 35 9.58 3.65 -2.02
C TYR A 35 9.49 4.71 -3.12
N ALA A 36 9.03 4.33 -4.29
CA ALA A 36 8.80 5.28 -5.38
C ALA A 36 7.67 4.84 -6.31
N ASN A 37 7.03 5.82 -6.96
CA ASN A 37 6.15 5.56 -8.08
C ASN A 37 6.98 5.01 -9.26
N ASN A 38 6.56 3.89 -9.84
CA ASN A 38 7.32 3.21 -10.89
C ASN A 38 6.97 3.69 -12.30
N GLN A 39 5.96 4.53 -12.44
CA GLN A 39 5.55 5.09 -13.73
C GLN A 39 5.38 4.02 -14.84
N GLY A 40 4.94 2.82 -14.45
CA GLY A 40 4.81 1.67 -15.35
C GLY A 40 6.11 0.94 -15.67
N ASN A 41 7.24 1.30 -15.07
CA ASN A 41 8.53 0.66 -15.26
C ASN A 41 9.17 0.22 -13.94
N PRO A 42 8.70 -0.88 -13.33
CA PRO A 42 9.20 -1.36 -12.04
C PRO A 42 10.68 -1.78 -12.08
N ILE A 43 11.18 -2.28 -13.22
CA ILE A 43 12.60 -2.64 -13.35
C ILE A 43 13.50 -1.43 -13.16
N ARG A 44 13.21 -0.33 -13.84
CA ARG A 44 13.99 0.90 -13.72
C ARG A 44 14.00 1.40 -12.29
N THR A 45 12.84 1.44 -11.65
CA THR A 45 12.72 1.91 -10.27
C THR A 45 13.47 1.00 -9.30
N ALA A 46 13.40 -0.33 -9.50
CA ALA A 46 14.19 -1.28 -8.72
C ALA A 46 15.69 -1.11 -8.94
N MET A 47 16.15 -0.85 -10.18
CA MET A 47 17.56 -0.57 -10.47
C MET A 47 18.05 0.69 -9.72
N GLU A 48 17.26 1.75 -9.69
CA GLU A 48 17.57 2.97 -8.94
C GLU A 48 17.70 2.69 -7.43
N ALA A 49 16.77 1.90 -6.89
CA ALA A 49 16.81 1.48 -5.50
C ALA A 49 18.04 0.62 -5.18
N MET A 50 18.36 -0.34 -6.05
CA MET A 50 19.53 -1.23 -5.89
C MET A 50 20.85 -0.46 -6.00
N ALA A 51 20.91 0.56 -6.86
CA ALA A 51 22.09 1.43 -6.95
C ALA A 51 22.32 2.17 -5.62
N ARG A 52 21.26 2.75 -5.04
CA ARG A 52 21.35 3.41 -3.70
C ARG A 52 21.72 2.40 -2.62
N LEU A 53 21.08 1.24 -2.60
CA LEU A 53 21.40 0.18 -1.63
C LEU A 53 22.87 -0.22 -1.71
N ARG A 54 23.43 -0.42 -2.91
CA ARG A 54 24.84 -0.73 -3.11
C ARG A 54 25.76 0.34 -2.49
N ASP A 55 25.42 1.61 -2.69
CA ASP A 55 26.24 2.72 -2.21
C ASP A 55 26.13 2.92 -0.68
N GLU A 56 25.04 2.43 -0.07
CA GLU A 56 24.78 2.51 1.36
C GLU A 56 25.09 1.21 2.12
N LEU A 57 25.32 0.10 1.42
CA LEU A 57 25.51 -1.22 2.05
C LEU A 57 26.84 -1.23 2.84
N PRO A 58 26.81 -1.54 4.17
CA PRO A 58 28.03 -1.56 4.99
C PRO A 58 28.99 -2.67 4.58
N GLU A 59 30.29 -2.41 4.74
CA GLU A 59 31.31 -3.46 4.64
C GLU A 59 31.03 -4.55 5.68
N GLY A 60 30.72 -5.74 5.33
CA GLY A 60 30.42 -6.86 6.22
C GLY A 60 28.95 -7.20 6.35
N ALA A 61 28.06 -6.44 5.72
CA ALA A 61 26.71 -6.88 5.43
C ALA A 61 26.69 -7.78 4.18
N ARG A 62 26.01 -8.91 4.26
CA ARG A 62 25.89 -9.86 3.16
C ARG A 62 24.42 -10.22 2.92
N ILE A 63 23.92 -9.95 1.73
CA ILE A 63 22.58 -10.39 1.33
C ILE A 63 22.62 -11.92 1.21
N ALA A 64 21.94 -12.59 2.14
CA ALA A 64 21.91 -14.06 2.22
C ALA A 64 20.81 -14.64 1.33
N ARG A 65 19.66 -13.93 1.22
CA ARG A 65 18.52 -14.30 0.39
C ARG A 65 17.81 -13.06 -0.13
N SER A 66 17.14 -13.23 -1.24
CA SER A 66 16.37 -12.19 -1.92
C SER A 66 15.03 -12.72 -2.42
N CYS A 67 13.98 -11.90 -2.30
CA CYS A 67 12.63 -12.25 -2.71
C CYS A 67 11.96 -11.09 -3.41
N SER A 68 11.16 -11.39 -4.43
CA SER A 68 10.25 -10.44 -5.05
C SER A 68 8.81 -10.79 -4.79
N THR A 69 7.95 -9.76 -4.78
CA THR A 69 6.49 -9.90 -4.69
C THR A 69 5.79 -8.82 -5.51
N GLY A 70 4.45 -8.83 -5.50
CA GLY A 70 3.62 -7.89 -6.23
C GLY A 70 3.35 -8.30 -7.67
N TYR A 71 2.66 -7.42 -8.42
CA TYR A 71 2.30 -7.67 -9.82
C TYR A 71 3.50 -7.98 -10.73
N GLY A 72 4.66 -7.36 -10.47
CA GLY A 72 5.90 -7.55 -11.21
C GLY A 72 6.83 -8.62 -10.65
N GLU A 73 6.37 -9.50 -9.76
CA GLU A 73 7.17 -10.51 -9.04
C GLU A 73 8.09 -11.30 -9.99
N SER A 74 7.53 -12.03 -10.94
CA SER A 74 8.29 -12.90 -11.86
C SER A 74 9.24 -12.12 -12.75
N LEU A 75 8.84 -10.90 -13.15
CA LEU A 75 9.67 -10.01 -13.94
C LEU A 75 10.93 -9.59 -13.18
N LEU A 76 10.77 -9.16 -11.92
CA LEU A 76 11.91 -8.75 -11.10
C LEU A 76 12.78 -9.92 -10.67
N LYS A 77 12.15 -11.05 -10.32
CA LYS A 77 12.89 -12.29 -10.02
C LYS A 77 13.83 -12.65 -11.13
N SER A 78 13.34 -12.62 -12.37
CA SER A 78 14.14 -12.95 -13.57
C SER A 78 15.20 -11.87 -13.86
N ALA A 79 14.83 -10.59 -13.81
CA ALA A 79 15.71 -9.49 -14.16
C ALA A 79 16.90 -9.32 -13.20
N PHE A 80 16.68 -9.58 -11.90
CA PHE A 80 17.70 -9.43 -10.86
C PHE A 80 18.26 -10.75 -10.34
N CYS A 81 17.86 -11.89 -10.92
CA CYS A 81 18.26 -13.22 -10.48
C CYS A 81 18.00 -13.45 -8.98
N LEU A 82 16.81 -13.02 -8.51
CA LEU A 82 16.44 -13.18 -7.11
C LEU A 82 16.19 -14.66 -6.78
N ASP A 83 16.44 -15.04 -5.52
CA ASP A 83 16.32 -16.42 -5.08
C ASP A 83 14.87 -16.91 -5.16
N GLU A 84 13.92 -16.08 -4.72
CA GLU A 84 12.53 -16.47 -4.55
C GLU A 84 11.58 -15.41 -5.12
N GLY A 85 10.34 -15.82 -5.39
CA GLY A 85 9.20 -14.97 -5.65
C GLY A 85 8.04 -15.45 -4.80
N GLU A 86 7.30 -14.53 -4.18
CA GLU A 86 6.19 -14.86 -3.31
C GLU A 86 4.92 -14.13 -3.74
N VAL A 87 3.79 -14.76 -3.54
CA VAL A 87 2.49 -14.15 -3.78
C VAL A 87 2.30 -12.97 -2.83
N GLU A 88 1.88 -11.82 -3.36
CA GLU A 88 1.70 -10.57 -2.62
C GLU A 88 0.91 -10.73 -1.32
N THR A 89 -0.22 -11.45 -1.39
CA THR A 89 -1.07 -11.71 -0.22
C THR A 89 -0.33 -12.47 0.88
N ILE A 90 0.48 -13.46 0.52
CA ILE A 90 1.28 -14.24 1.48
C ILE A 90 2.38 -13.38 2.08
N ALA A 91 3.07 -12.58 1.26
CA ALA A 91 4.09 -11.66 1.73
C ALA A 91 3.53 -10.65 2.75
N HIS A 92 2.35 -10.05 2.45
CA HIS A 92 1.68 -9.12 3.36
C HIS A 92 1.24 -9.78 4.67
N CYS A 93 0.65 -10.97 4.62
CA CYS A 93 0.24 -11.70 5.82
C CYS A 93 1.44 -12.13 6.67
N THR A 94 2.54 -12.55 6.04
CA THR A 94 3.79 -12.89 6.75
C THR A 94 4.36 -11.68 7.47
N ALA A 95 4.39 -10.52 6.80
CA ALA A 95 4.82 -9.28 7.41
C ALA A 95 3.91 -8.85 8.56
N ALA A 96 2.59 -8.93 8.39
CA ALA A 96 1.63 -8.61 9.44
C ALA A 96 1.82 -9.49 10.68
N ALA A 97 2.00 -10.81 10.50
CA ALA A 97 2.25 -11.75 11.58
C ALA A 97 3.62 -11.55 12.27
N PHE A 98 4.59 -10.98 11.55
CA PHE A 98 5.87 -10.60 12.17
C PHE A 98 5.71 -9.44 13.16
N PHE A 99 4.87 -8.44 12.82
CA PHE A 99 4.61 -7.29 13.70
C PHE A 99 3.58 -7.60 14.79
N ASP A 100 2.58 -8.41 14.49
CA ASP A 100 1.54 -8.85 15.42
C ASP A 100 1.29 -10.36 15.23
N PRO A 101 1.91 -11.20 16.08
CA PRO A 101 1.73 -12.65 16.01
C PRO A 101 0.30 -13.14 16.25
N GLU A 102 -0.56 -12.31 16.85
CA GLU A 102 -1.97 -12.62 17.11
C GLU A 102 -2.92 -12.08 16.01
N VAL A 103 -2.37 -11.52 14.92
CA VAL A 103 -3.19 -11.00 13.81
C VAL A 103 -4.10 -12.09 13.25
N ASP A 104 -5.39 -11.80 13.15
CA ASP A 104 -6.41 -12.68 12.57
C ASP A 104 -7.06 -12.10 11.31
N CYS A 105 -6.81 -10.81 11.03
CA CYS A 105 -7.35 -10.12 9.86
C CYS A 105 -6.35 -9.08 9.34
N VAL A 106 -6.05 -9.15 8.05
CA VAL A 106 -5.25 -8.16 7.33
C VAL A 106 -6.14 -7.46 6.31
N LEU A 107 -6.35 -6.15 6.47
CA LEU A 107 -7.00 -5.31 5.48
C LEU A 107 -5.94 -4.62 4.63
N ASP A 108 -5.75 -5.12 3.44
CA ASP A 108 -4.82 -4.56 2.46
C ASP A 108 -5.57 -3.59 1.53
N ILE A 109 -5.16 -2.33 1.55
CA ILE A 109 -5.70 -1.26 0.70
C ILE A 109 -4.59 -0.80 -0.23
N GLY A 110 -4.55 -1.39 -1.41
CA GLY A 110 -3.56 -1.12 -2.45
C GLY A 110 -3.87 0.13 -3.28
N GLY A 111 -3.07 0.32 -4.34
CA GLY A 111 -3.28 1.40 -5.30
C GLY A 111 -4.53 1.20 -6.15
N GLN A 112 -4.86 -0.05 -6.50
CA GLN A 112 -5.94 -0.38 -7.44
C GLN A 112 -6.96 -1.39 -6.91
N ASP A 113 -6.67 -2.10 -5.84
CA ASP A 113 -7.53 -3.10 -5.24
C ASP A 113 -7.55 -3.01 -3.71
N MET A 114 -8.50 -3.71 -3.12
CA MET A 114 -8.60 -3.93 -1.69
C MET A 114 -8.82 -5.41 -1.43
N LYS A 115 -8.14 -5.93 -0.42
CA LYS A 115 -8.27 -7.31 0.03
C LYS A 115 -8.46 -7.33 1.54
N CYS A 116 -9.35 -8.20 2.01
CA CYS A 116 -9.40 -8.57 3.42
C CYS A 116 -9.02 -10.04 3.53
N VAL A 117 -7.94 -10.31 4.22
CA VAL A 117 -7.41 -11.66 4.41
C VAL A 117 -7.65 -12.05 5.86
N LYS A 118 -8.43 -13.11 6.06
CA LYS A 118 -8.61 -13.70 7.40
C LYS A 118 -7.58 -14.78 7.61
N LEU A 119 -6.95 -14.73 8.76
CA LEU A 119 -5.94 -15.69 9.19
C LEU A 119 -6.52 -16.60 10.28
N LYS A 120 -6.14 -17.86 10.24
CA LYS A 120 -6.48 -18.82 11.28
C LYS A 120 -5.27 -19.69 11.57
N ASN A 121 -4.82 -19.68 12.82
CA ASN A 121 -3.61 -20.38 13.25
C ASN A 121 -2.37 -19.99 12.40
N GLY A 122 -2.22 -18.72 12.08
CA GLY A 122 -1.09 -18.21 11.29
C GLY A 122 -1.14 -18.53 9.78
N SER A 123 -2.23 -19.12 9.29
CA SER A 123 -2.41 -19.45 7.87
C SER A 123 -3.58 -18.70 7.27
N VAL A 124 -3.52 -18.43 5.97
CA VAL A 124 -4.62 -17.80 5.23
C VAL A 124 -5.82 -18.75 5.21
N ASP A 125 -6.95 -18.30 5.78
CA ASP A 125 -8.22 -19.02 5.81
C ASP A 125 -9.16 -18.55 4.71
N THR A 126 -9.35 -17.25 4.60
CA THR A 126 -10.29 -16.65 3.64
C THR A 126 -9.72 -15.37 3.05
N ILE A 127 -9.89 -15.19 1.75
CA ILE A 127 -9.56 -13.95 1.05
C ILE A 127 -10.84 -13.36 0.48
N LEU A 128 -11.15 -12.13 0.88
CA LEU A 128 -12.25 -11.33 0.35
C LEU A 128 -11.67 -10.23 -0.53
N LEU A 129 -12.10 -10.16 -1.78
CA LEU A 129 -11.62 -9.19 -2.76
C LEU A 129 -12.71 -8.18 -3.09
N ASN A 130 -12.32 -6.95 -3.36
CA ASN A 130 -13.20 -5.99 -4.01
C ASN A 130 -13.19 -6.23 -5.53
N GLU A 131 -14.11 -7.05 -6.01
CA GLU A 131 -14.21 -7.40 -7.42
C GLU A 131 -14.78 -6.28 -8.31
N ALA A 132 -15.31 -5.23 -7.71
CA ALA A 132 -16.21 -4.34 -8.45
C ALA A 132 -15.54 -3.06 -8.99
N CYS A 133 -14.49 -2.53 -8.40
CA CYS A 133 -13.90 -1.27 -8.89
C CYS A 133 -12.65 -0.83 -8.09
N SER A 134 -11.66 -0.28 -8.79
CA SER A 134 -10.55 0.50 -8.20
C SER A 134 -11.02 1.79 -7.48
N SER A 135 -12.34 1.99 -7.37
CA SER A 135 -12.95 3.13 -6.73
C SER A 135 -12.82 3.07 -5.22
N GLY A 136 -12.04 3.96 -4.68
CA GLY A 136 -11.76 4.03 -3.26
C GLY A 136 -10.44 3.39 -2.85
N CYS A 137 -9.59 3.00 -3.81
CA CYS A 137 -8.22 2.58 -3.57
C CYS A 137 -7.24 3.76 -3.60
N GLY A 138 -5.99 3.51 -3.25
CA GLY A 138 -4.98 4.57 -3.09
C GLY A 138 -4.78 5.46 -4.30
N SER A 139 -4.78 4.91 -5.53
CA SER A 139 -4.59 5.69 -6.75
C SER A 139 -5.70 6.72 -7.00
N PHE A 140 -6.93 6.44 -6.55
CA PHE A 140 -8.02 7.40 -6.62
C PHE A 140 -7.77 8.61 -5.71
N ILE A 141 -7.35 8.35 -4.47
CA ILE A 141 -7.01 9.41 -3.50
C ILE A 141 -5.82 10.23 -4.01
N GLU A 142 -4.79 9.56 -4.52
CA GLU A 142 -3.60 10.22 -5.07
C GLU A 142 -3.94 11.12 -6.26
N ASN A 143 -4.72 10.63 -7.22
CA ASN A 143 -5.17 11.42 -8.37
C ASN A 143 -6.00 12.63 -7.93
N PHE A 144 -6.83 12.43 -6.90
CA PHE A 144 -7.65 13.51 -6.37
C PHE A 144 -6.79 14.57 -5.66
N ALA A 145 -5.86 14.16 -4.80
CA ALA A 145 -4.91 15.03 -4.15
C ALA A 145 -4.12 15.87 -5.17
N ASN A 146 -3.58 15.21 -6.19
CA ASN A 146 -2.84 15.86 -7.28
C ASN A 146 -3.70 16.90 -8.03
N SER A 147 -4.98 16.62 -8.25
CA SER A 147 -5.91 17.56 -8.90
C SER A 147 -6.15 18.83 -8.08
N LEU A 148 -5.94 18.77 -6.78
CA LEU A 148 -6.02 19.89 -5.84
C LEU A 148 -4.65 20.54 -5.56
N GLY A 149 -3.57 20.07 -6.18
CA GLY A 149 -2.22 20.57 -5.98
C GLY A 149 -1.53 20.05 -4.71
N TYR A 150 -2.01 18.96 -4.13
CA TYR A 150 -1.43 18.31 -2.95
C TYR A 150 -0.71 17.03 -3.33
N SER A 151 0.35 16.69 -2.56
CA SER A 151 0.83 15.31 -2.49
C SER A 151 -0.17 14.44 -1.71
N ALA A 152 -0.15 13.12 -1.92
CA ALA A 152 -1.00 12.19 -1.18
C ALA A 152 -0.82 12.34 0.34
N GLU A 153 0.43 12.46 0.80
CA GLU A 153 0.76 12.67 2.22
C GLU A 153 0.24 14.02 2.74
N GLY A 154 0.45 15.10 1.98
CA GLY A 154 -0.05 16.43 2.34
C GLY A 154 -1.57 16.45 2.43
N PHE A 155 -2.24 15.80 1.49
CA PHE A 155 -3.70 15.69 1.47
C PHE A 155 -4.24 14.88 2.66
N ALA A 156 -3.58 13.78 3.01
CA ALA A 156 -3.93 12.98 4.19
C ALA A 156 -3.76 13.77 5.51
N LYS A 157 -2.72 14.61 5.60
CA LYS A 157 -2.52 15.50 6.77
C LYS A 157 -3.65 16.53 6.91
N GLU A 158 -4.15 17.07 5.80
CA GLU A 158 -5.28 18.00 5.81
C GLU A 158 -6.54 17.38 6.45
N ALA A 159 -6.79 16.09 6.24
CA ALA A 159 -7.94 15.38 6.81
C ALA A 159 -8.01 15.47 8.33
N LEU A 160 -6.87 15.57 9.02
CA LEU A 160 -6.80 15.66 10.48
C LEU A 160 -7.38 16.98 11.02
N PHE A 161 -7.52 17.99 10.18
CA PHE A 161 -8.03 19.32 10.54
C PHE A 161 -9.48 19.54 10.09
N ALA A 162 -10.14 18.51 9.54
CA ALA A 162 -11.53 18.59 9.11
C ALA A 162 -12.47 18.91 10.29
N LYS A 163 -13.40 19.82 10.07
CA LYS A 163 -14.43 20.16 11.05
C LYS A 163 -15.77 19.53 10.74
N ASN A 164 -16.08 19.41 9.43
CA ASN A 164 -17.32 18.84 8.92
C ASN A 164 -17.02 17.96 7.71
N PRO A 165 -16.47 16.74 7.92
CA PRO A 165 -16.18 15.83 6.81
C PRO A 165 -17.41 15.61 5.93
N ILE A 166 -17.25 15.74 4.61
CA ILE A 166 -18.36 15.54 3.68
C ILE A 166 -18.70 14.06 3.55
N ASP A 167 -19.99 13.73 3.51
CA ASP A 167 -20.41 12.35 3.26
C ASP A 167 -20.44 12.07 1.76
N LEU A 168 -19.47 11.30 1.30
CA LEU A 168 -19.35 10.87 -0.09
C LEU A 168 -20.02 9.52 -0.37
N GLY A 169 -20.52 8.87 0.69
CA GLY A 169 -21.11 7.53 0.61
C GLY A 169 -20.11 6.45 0.19
N THR A 170 -20.63 5.34 -0.33
CA THR A 170 -19.87 4.17 -0.80
C THR A 170 -20.03 3.93 -2.30
N ARG A 171 -20.27 4.98 -3.07
CA ARG A 171 -20.57 4.90 -4.52
C ARG A 171 -19.30 4.80 -5.36
N CYS A 172 -19.48 4.50 -6.64
CA CYS A 172 -18.41 4.48 -7.64
C CYS A 172 -17.70 5.85 -7.74
N THR A 173 -16.39 5.83 -8.05
CA THR A 173 -15.52 7.02 -8.21
C THR A 173 -16.09 8.11 -9.10
N VAL A 174 -16.81 7.74 -10.17
CA VAL A 174 -17.45 8.71 -11.06
C VAL A 174 -18.46 9.57 -10.29
N PHE A 175 -19.26 8.94 -9.45
CA PHE A 175 -20.21 9.66 -8.59
C PHE A 175 -19.51 10.44 -7.47
N MET A 176 -18.45 9.89 -6.89
CA MET A 176 -17.66 10.58 -5.89
C MET A 176 -17.03 11.86 -6.44
N ASN A 177 -16.47 11.83 -7.66
CA ASN A 177 -15.95 13.02 -8.32
C ASN A 177 -17.02 14.11 -8.49
N SER A 178 -18.25 13.73 -8.86
CA SER A 178 -19.36 14.67 -8.99
C SER A 178 -19.76 15.27 -7.64
N ASN A 179 -19.84 14.43 -6.60
CA ASN A 179 -20.16 14.88 -5.24
C ASN A 179 -19.11 15.81 -4.67
N VAL A 180 -17.83 15.53 -4.89
CA VAL A 180 -16.74 16.40 -4.46
C VAL A 180 -16.79 17.75 -5.19
N LYS A 181 -16.99 17.74 -6.51
CA LYS A 181 -17.16 19.01 -7.28
C LYS A 181 -18.35 19.82 -6.79
N GLN A 182 -19.43 19.16 -6.42
CA GLN A 182 -20.61 19.84 -5.85
C GLN A 182 -20.27 20.41 -4.47
N ALA A 183 -19.65 19.64 -3.58
CA ALA A 183 -19.22 20.10 -2.27
C ALA A 183 -18.26 21.29 -2.35
N GLN A 184 -17.33 21.30 -3.31
CA GLN A 184 -16.46 22.45 -3.56
C GLN A 184 -17.23 23.70 -3.95
N LYS A 185 -18.26 23.58 -4.81
CA LYS A 185 -19.14 24.71 -5.17
C LYS A 185 -19.94 25.22 -3.98
N GLU A 186 -20.26 24.36 -3.04
CA GLU A 186 -20.97 24.67 -1.79
C GLU A 186 -20.03 25.20 -0.70
N GLY A 187 -18.73 25.32 -0.97
CA GLY A 187 -17.75 25.90 -0.05
C GLY A 187 -17.10 24.92 0.91
N ALA A 188 -17.16 23.61 0.64
CA ALA A 188 -16.44 22.63 1.45
C ALA A 188 -14.93 22.87 1.39
N THR A 189 -14.27 22.75 2.53
CA THR A 189 -12.83 22.92 2.64
C THR A 189 -12.06 21.69 2.13
N VAL A 190 -10.79 21.87 1.80
CA VAL A 190 -9.93 20.74 1.41
C VAL A 190 -9.85 19.71 2.55
N GLN A 191 -9.82 20.17 3.78
CA GLN A 191 -9.82 19.33 4.99
C GLN A 191 -11.07 18.44 5.05
N ASP A 192 -12.25 19.01 4.87
CA ASP A 192 -13.51 18.29 4.92
C ASP A 192 -13.65 17.30 3.75
N ILE A 193 -13.14 17.65 2.57
CA ILE A 193 -13.10 16.78 1.41
C ILE A 193 -12.15 15.61 1.64
N SER A 194 -10.94 15.88 2.14
CA SER A 194 -9.94 14.84 2.41
C SER A 194 -10.43 13.82 3.43
N ALA A 195 -11.01 14.30 4.54
CA ALA A 195 -11.60 13.44 5.55
C ALA A 195 -12.78 12.64 5.00
N GLY A 196 -13.65 13.27 4.20
CA GLY A 196 -14.78 12.60 3.54
C GLY A 196 -14.34 11.46 2.62
N LEU A 197 -13.25 11.65 1.87
CA LEU A 197 -12.65 10.60 1.03
C LEU A 197 -12.09 9.46 1.87
N ALA A 198 -11.37 9.76 2.97
CA ALA A 198 -10.86 8.74 3.89
C ALA A 198 -11.99 7.89 4.47
N TYR A 199 -13.06 8.52 4.95
CA TYR A 199 -14.25 7.80 5.43
C TYR A 199 -14.90 6.94 4.35
N SER A 200 -15.00 7.44 3.12
CA SER A 200 -15.58 6.68 2.01
C SER A 200 -14.76 5.42 1.69
N VAL A 201 -13.42 5.50 1.73
CA VAL A 201 -12.53 4.33 1.54
C VAL A 201 -12.76 3.29 2.62
N ILE A 202 -12.80 3.70 3.88
CA ILE A 202 -13.04 2.79 5.00
C ILE A 202 -14.44 2.19 4.94
N LYS A 203 -15.48 2.97 4.64
CA LYS A 203 -16.84 2.45 4.42
C LYS A 203 -16.87 1.41 3.29
N ASN A 204 -16.16 1.66 2.18
CA ASN A 204 -16.05 0.67 1.09
C ASN A 204 -15.37 -0.62 1.56
N ALA A 205 -14.29 -0.53 2.32
CA ALA A 205 -13.62 -1.69 2.89
C ALA A 205 -14.56 -2.50 3.79
N LEU A 206 -15.25 -1.83 4.72
CA LEU A 206 -16.14 -2.49 5.67
C LEU A 206 -17.37 -3.13 5.00
N TYR A 207 -18.08 -2.39 4.16
CA TYR A 207 -19.37 -2.83 3.65
C TYR A 207 -19.28 -3.62 2.34
N LYS A 208 -18.29 -3.35 1.50
CA LYS A 208 -18.18 -4.06 0.20
C LYS A 208 -17.16 -5.19 0.21
N VAL A 209 -16.06 -5.06 0.96
CA VAL A 209 -15.03 -6.11 1.05
C VAL A 209 -15.36 -7.07 2.17
N ILE A 210 -15.45 -6.55 3.40
CA ILE A 210 -15.71 -7.37 4.60
C ILE A 210 -17.19 -7.81 4.66
N LYS A 211 -18.09 -7.07 3.99
CA LYS A 211 -19.54 -7.33 3.95
C LYS A 211 -20.20 -7.25 5.34
N LEU A 212 -19.78 -6.32 6.15
CA LEU A 212 -20.53 -5.98 7.36
C LEU A 212 -21.89 -5.39 6.98
N ALA A 213 -22.91 -5.63 7.80
CA ALA A 213 -24.19 -4.96 7.64
C ALA A 213 -24.01 -3.44 7.80
N ASP A 214 -24.55 -2.67 6.87
CA ASP A 214 -24.56 -1.21 7.00
C ASP A 214 -25.59 -0.83 8.06
N PRO A 215 -25.21 -0.08 9.13
CA PRO A 215 -26.16 0.36 10.15
C PRO A 215 -27.27 1.28 9.62
N ALA A 216 -27.12 1.80 8.39
CA ALA A 216 -28.09 2.68 7.74
C ALA A 216 -29.07 1.94 6.83
N GLU A 217 -28.94 0.62 6.63
CA GLU A 217 -29.88 -0.28 5.99
C GLU A 217 -30.67 -1.10 7.04
#